data_7a43bb9b2280183a725c161136572eb9
#
_entry.id   7a43bb9b2280183a725c161136572eb9
#
_cell.length_a   1.000
_cell.length_b   1.000
_cell.length_c   1.000
_cell.angle_alpha   90.00
_cell.angle_beta   90.00
_cell.angle_gamma   90.00
#
_symmetry.space_group_name_H-M   'P 1'
#
loop_
_entity.id
_entity.type
_entity.pdbx_description
1 polymer ?
#
loop_
_entity_poly.entity_id
_entity_poly.type
_entity_poly.pdbx_seq_one_letter_code
_entity_poly.pdbx_strand_id
1 'polypeptide(L)'
;MRACSCNESFSNTGQANCQPLFKVAKKLIFVPTYDSTGALNKLAIDTLFTPSLLTAKLNHATKSSRWYPSPDLENVGGDRAETVYDTAQSGKKSRVKKGVRTMTFEIWDEGTEYQYQLEALACTDFSVYVVDNEGSVRGTVPATEDGYLYPIKADKASFDVKPIFATDTTVEKLAVQFDWEQ
;
A
#
# COMPACT_ATOMS: atom_id res chain seq x y z
N MET A 1 -12.21 -12.64 0.19
CA MET A 1 -12.69 -11.37 -0.38
C MET A 1 -14.19 -11.48 -0.58
N ARG A 2 -15.00 -10.65 0.07
CA ARG A 2 -16.44 -10.59 -0.25
C ARG A 2 -16.60 -9.57 -1.36
N ALA A 3 -16.97 -10.02 -2.54
CA ALA A 3 -17.42 -9.13 -3.59
C ALA A 3 -18.75 -8.54 -3.16
N CYS A 4 -18.78 -7.28 -2.78
CA CYS A 4 -20.02 -6.55 -2.59
C CYS A 4 -20.47 -6.02 -3.96
N SER A 5 -21.50 -6.57 -4.54
CA SER A 5 -22.18 -5.95 -5.67
C SER A 5 -23.11 -4.86 -5.12
N CYS A 6 -22.68 -3.63 -5.18
CA CYS A 6 -23.56 -2.49 -4.87
C CYS A 6 -24.44 -2.18 -6.06
N ASN A 7 -25.67 -2.65 -6.04
CA ASN A 7 -26.67 -2.32 -7.05
C ASN A 7 -27.46 -1.02 -6.76
N GLU A 8 -27.08 -0.27 -5.74
CA GLU A 8 -27.78 0.94 -5.35
C GLU A 8 -27.05 2.19 -5.77
N SER A 9 -27.78 3.06 -6.47
CA SER A 9 -27.28 4.38 -6.84
C SER A 9 -27.08 5.26 -5.58
N PHE A 10 -26.10 6.13 -5.61
CA PHE A 10 -25.77 7.10 -4.56
C PHE A 10 -26.91 8.03 -4.10
N SER A 11 -28.13 7.84 -4.63
CA SER A 11 -29.22 8.79 -4.49
C SER A 11 -29.91 8.80 -3.12
N ASN A 12 -29.66 7.84 -2.22
CA ASN A 12 -30.50 7.69 -1.03
C ASN A 12 -29.84 7.89 0.32
N THR A 13 -28.55 7.75 0.51
CA THR A 13 -27.96 7.84 1.87
C THR A 13 -26.55 8.41 1.92
N GLY A 14 -25.93 8.69 0.81
CA GLY A 14 -24.51 9.10 0.81
C GLY A 14 -23.52 8.02 1.30
N GLN A 15 -23.99 6.85 1.63
CA GLN A 15 -23.15 5.68 1.94
C GLN A 15 -23.55 4.50 1.08
N ALA A 16 -22.61 4.02 0.29
CA ALA A 16 -22.76 2.71 -0.33
C ALA A 16 -22.74 1.64 0.78
N ASN A 17 -23.86 0.93 0.95
CA ASN A 17 -24.05 -0.12 1.96
C ASN A 17 -23.06 -1.29 1.86
N CYS A 18 -22.15 -1.25 0.90
CA CYS A 18 -21.25 -2.35 0.54
C CYS A 18 -19.78 -1.96 0.54
N GLN A 19 -19.38 -0.79 1.01
CA GLN A 19 -17.94 -0.54 1.19
C GLN A 19 -17.47 -1.30 2.43
N PRO A 20 -16.63 -2.33 2.27
CA PRO A 20 -16.01 -2.93 3.43
C PRO A 20 -15.23 -1.85 4.17
N LEU A 21 -15.55 -1.65 5.44
CA LEU A 21 -14.74 -0.81 6.31
C LEU A 21 -13.36 -1.46 6.37
N PHE A 22 -12.38 -0.84 5.71
CA PHE A 22 -11.01 -1.27 5.84
C PHE A 22 -10.55 -0.93 7.25
N LYS A 23 -10.18 -1.95 7.98
CA LYS A 23 -9.70 -1.81 9.35
C LYS A 23 -8.22 -1.43 9.39
N VAL A 24 -7.64 -1.48 10.58
CA VAL A 24 -6.22 -1.13 10.76
C VAL A 24 -5.35 -2.00 9.86
N ALA A 25 -4.47 -1.37 9.10
CA ALA A 25 -3.49 -2.09 8.31
C ALA A 25 -2.57 -2.90 9.25
N LYS A 26 -2.43 -4.19 8.98
CA LYS A 26 -1.63 -5.10 9.80
C LYS A 26 -0.36 -5.53 9.10
N LYS A 27 -0.40 -5.65 7.77
CA LYS A 27 0.76 -6.03 6.94
C LYS A 27 0.76 -5.27 5.63
N LEU A 28 1.95 -5.11 5.08
CA LEU A 28 2.15 -4.75 3.69
C LEU A 28 2.69 -5.94 2.91
N ILE A 29 2.37 -5.98 1.65
CA ILE A 29 3.01 -6.90 0.72
C ILE A 29 3.66 -6.05 -0.35
N PHE A 30 4.98 -6.00 -0.31
CA PHE A 30 5.78 -5.32 -1.32
C PHE A 30 5.84 -6.18 -2.58
N VAL A 31 5.55 -5.58 -3.70
CA VAL A 31 5.48 -6.25 -5.00
C VAL A 31 6.25 -5.40 -6.00
N PRO A 32 7.15 -5.96 -6.81
CA PRO A 32 7.70 -5.22 -7.94
C PRO A 32 6.56 -4.69 -8.81
N THR A 33 6.64 -3.44 -9.24
CA THR A 33 5.56 -2.81 -10.03
C THR A 33 5.32 -3.57 -11.33
N TYR A 34 6.39 -4.02 -11.97
CA TYR A 34 6.34 -4.75 -13.23
C TYR A 34 6.90 -6.18 -13.06
N ASP A 35 6.32 -7.11 -13.76
CA ASP A 35 6.82 -8.47 -13.86
C ASP A 35 7.99 -8.58 -14.88
N SER A 36 8.48 -9.79 -15.11
CA SER A 36 9.58 -10.05 -16.06
C SER A 36 9.24 -9.76 -17.52
N THR A 37 7.97 -9.59 -17.85
CA THR A 37 7.50 -9.26 -19.20
C THR A 37 7.25 -7.77 -19.39
N GLY A 38 7.41 -6.96 -18.31
CA GLY A 38 7.09 -5.55 -18.29
C GLY A 38 5.60 -5.25 -18.05
N ALA A 39 4.78 -6.25 -17.76
CA ALA A 39 3.39 -6.07 -17.38
C ALA A 39 3.26 -5.71 -15.91
N LEU A 40 2.22 -4.95 -15.55
CA LEU A 40 1.93 -4.64 -14.15
C LEU A 40 1.59 -5.91 -13.39
N ASN A 41 2.20 -6.09 -12.23
CA ASN A 41 1.81 -7.14 -11.30
C ASN A 41 0.38 -6.91 -10.83
N LYS A 42 -0.43 -7.95 -10.81
CA LYS A 42 -1.84 -7.89 -10.46
C LYS A 42 -2.34 -9.17 -9.82
N LEU A 43 -3.47 -9.08 -9.13
CA LEU A 43 -4.15 -10.18 -8.48
C LEU A 43 -5.59 -10.24 -9.03
N ALA A 44 -6.06 -11.40 -9.46
CA ALA A 44 -7.46 -11.54 -9.84
C ALA A 44 -8.37 -11.36 -8.60
N ILE A 45 -9.41 -10.56 -8.71
CA ILE A 45 -10.31 -10.23 -7.59
C ILE A 45 -10.96 -11.48 -7.00
N ASP A 46 -11.26 -12.46 -7.85
CA ASP A 46 -11.83 -13.74 -7.42
C ASP A 46 -10.81 -14.70 -6.79
N THR A 47 -9.53 -14.35 -6.80
CA THR A 47 -8.50 -15.18 -6.19
C THR A 47 -8.52 -15.01 -4.68
N LEU A 48 -8.73 -16.11 -3.97
CA LEU A 48 -8.58 -16.12 -2.52
C LEU A 48 -7.12 -15.85 -2.14
N PHE A 49 -6.92 -14.89 -1.26
CA PHE A 49 -5.63 -14.57 -0.70
C PHE A 49 -5.25 -15.63 0.34
N THR A 50 -4.73 -16.77 -0.14
CA THR A 50 -4.41 -17.92 0.69
C THR A 50 -2.93 -17.97 1.05
N PRO A 51 -2.55 -18.63 2.16
CA PRO A 51 -1.14 -18.85 2.51
C PRO A 51 -0.35 -19.55 1.40
N SER A 52 -1.00 -20.47 0.66
CA SER A 52 -0.36 -21.17 -0.47
C SER A 52 -0.04 -20.22 -1.63
N LEU A 53 -0.91 -19.29 -1.95
CA LEU A 53 -0.65 -18.25 -2.95
C LEU A 53 0.55 -17.38 -2.54
N LEU A 54 0.56 -16.92 -1.29
CA LEU A 54 1.68 -16.13 -0.76
C LEU A 54 3.00 -16.88 -0.82
N THR A 55 3.00 -18.15 -0.40
CA THR A 55 4.19 -19.00 -0.45
C THR A 55 4.68 -19.18 -1.89
N ALA A 56 3.78 -19.41 -2.85
CA ALA A 56 4.12 -19.52 -4.26
C ALA A 56 4.72 -18.22 -4.82
N LYS A 57 4.19 -17.07 -4.44
CA LYS A 57 4.69 -15.74 -4.85
C LYS A 57 6.01 -15.39 -4.16
N LEU A 58 6.16 -15.69 -2.87
CA LEU A 58 7.41 -15.46 -2.12
C LEU A 58 8.57 -16.28 -2.72
N ASN A 59 8.32 -17.54 -3.09
CA ASN A 59 9.32 -18.45 -3.62
C ASN A 59 9.40 -18.46 -5.17
N HIS A 60 8.80 -17.48 -5.84
CA HIS A 60 8.83 -17.45 -7.29
C HIS A 60 10.26 -17.37 -7.81
N ALA A 61 10.59 -18.17 -8.84
CA ALA A 61 11.95 -18.26 -9.40
C ALA A 61 12.44 -16.88 -9.90
N THR A 62 11.56 -16.13 -10.55
CA THR A 62 11.85 -14.80 -11.09
C THR A 62 11.67 -13.73 -10.04
N LYS A 63 12.72 -12.97 -9.72
CA LYS A 63 12.69 -11.92 -8.68
C LYS A 63 11.61 -10.85 -8.92
N SER A 64 11.40 -10.41 -10.16
CA SER A 64 10.37 -9.42 -10.50
C SER A 64 8.92 -9.90 -10.32
N SER A 65 8.72 -11.19 -10.06
CA SER A 65 7.41 -11.76 -9.74
C SER A 65 7.28 -12.20 -8.28
N ARG A 66 8.33 -11.96 -7.47
CA ARG A 66 8.29 -12.25 -6.03
C ARG A 66 7.54 -11.18 -5.27
N TRP A 67 6.81 -11.63 -4.28
CA TRP A 67 6.11 -10.77 -3.34
C TRP A 67 6.74 -10.92 -1.96
N TYR A 68 6.91 -9.81 -1.29
CA TYR A 68 7.60 -9.74 0.00
C TYR A 68 6.64 -9.24 1.07
N PRO A 69 6.00 -10.15 1.84
CA PRO A 69 5.16 -9.73 2.94
C PRO A 69 6.00 -9.12 4.06
N SER A 70 5.53 -8.02 4.63
CA SER A 70 6.15 -7.44 5.82
C SER A 70 5.84 -8.29 7.06
N PRO A 71 6.60 -8.15 8.14
CA PRO A 71 6.17 -8.47 9.48
C PRO A 71 4.90 -7.70 9.85
N ASP A 72 4.40 -7.92 11.06
CA ASP A 72 3.28 -7.15 11.57
C ASP A 72 3.69 -5.69 11.74
N LEU A 73 2.81 -4.80 11.30
CA LEU A 73 3.01 -3.35 11.38
C LEU A 73 2.47 -2.84 12.70
N GLU A 74 3.21 -1.93 13.31
CA GLU A 74 2.80 -1.20 14.49
C GLU A 74 2.74 0.31 14.20
N ASN A 75 1.99 1.05 15.00
CA ASN A 75 1.87 2.50 14.90
C ASN A 75 1.58 3.00 13.47
N VAL A 76 0.72 2.27 12.76
CA VAL A 76 0.36 2.61 11.38
C VAL A 76 -0.38 3.95 11.36
N GLY A 77 0.21 4.89 10.66
CA GLY A 77 -0.36 6.21 10.41
C GLY A 77 -0.32 6.54 8.93
N GLY A 78 -0.90 7.64 8.62
CA GLY A 78 -0.84 8.17 7.26
C GLY A 78 -1.66 9.43 7.17
N ASP A 79 -1.13 10.39 6.46
CA ASP A 79 -1.80 11.66 6.23
C ASP A 79 -1.84 11.96 4.74
N ARG A 80 -2.68 12.88 4.39
CA ARG A 80 -2.75 13.42 3.05
C ARG A 80 -2.41 14.90 3.11
N ALA A 81 -1.30 15.28 2.48
CA ALA A 81 -0.95 16.67 2.33
C ALA A 81 -2.10 17.45 1.68
N GLU A 82 -2.29 18.68 2.08
CA GLU A 82 -3.32 19.54 1.52
C GLU A 82 -3.09 19.75 0.01
N THR A 83 -4.20 19.79 -0.73
CA THR A 83 -4.17 20.12 -2.15
C THR A 83 -3.92 21.62 -2.30
N VAL A 84 -2.90 22.00 -3.05
CA VAL A 84 -2.55 23.38 -3.30
C VAL A 84 -3.41 23.94 -4.42
N TYR A 85 -4.02 25.09 -4.18
CA TYR A 85 -4.82 25.84 -5.14
C TYR A 85 -4.19 27.21 -5.38
N ASP A 86 -4.19 27.64 -6.64
CA ASP A 86 -3.97 29.03 -7.02
C ASP A 86 -5.33 29.71 -7.17
N THR A 87 -5.42 30.97 -6.69
CA THR A 87 -6.65 31.74 -6.71
C THR A 87 -6.41 33.01 -7.55
N ALA A 88 -7.08 33.09 -8.68
CA ALA A 88 -7.06 34.29 -9.52
C ALA A 88 -7.76 35.47 -8.84
N GLN A 89 -7.48 36.69 -9.26
CA GLN A 89 -8.14 37.91 -8.75
C GLN A 89 -9.69 37.85 -8.86
N SER A 90 -10.20 37.08 -9.83
CA SER A 90 -11.64 36.83 -10.01
C SER A 90 -12.25 35.89 -8.97
N GLY A 91 -11.44 35.38 -8.03
CA GLY A 91 -11.88 34.36 -7.05
C GLY A 91 -11.91 32.95 -7.60
N LYS A 92 -11.60 32.71 -8.87
CA LYS A 92 -11.55 31.37 -9.45
C LYS A 92 -10.36 30.61 -8.89
N LYS A 93 -10.62 29.43 -8.32
CA LYS A 93 -9.59 28.52 -7.81
C LYS A 93 -9.22 27.49 -8.86
N SER A 94 -7.93 27.34 -9.11
CA SER A 94 -7.36 26.30 -9.96
C SER A 94 -6.44 25.41 -9.13
N ARG A 95 -6.59 24.09 -9.25
CA ARG A 95 -5.72 23.16 -8.52
C ARG A 95 -4.34 23.15 -9.17
N VAL A 96 -3.31 23.53 -8.41
CA VAL A 96 -1.92 23.53 -8.82
C VAL A 96 -1.28 22.17 -8.58
N LYS A 97 -1.49 21.60 -7.37
CA LYS A 97 -0.89 20.32 -6.98
C LYS A 97 -1.90 19.51 -6.15
N LYS A 98 -2.05 18.24 -6.49
CA LYS A 98 -2.81 17.28 -5.67
C LYS A 98 -1.98 16.94 -4.43
N GLY A 99 -2.62 16.91 -3.27
CA GLY A 99 -1.96 16.46 -2.04
C GLY A 99 -1.51 15.02 -2.16
N VAL A 100 -0.28 14.77 -1.77
CA VAL A 100 0.31 13.42 -1.73
C VAL A 100 -0.20 12.70 -0.48
N ARG A 101 -0.34 11.39 -0.56
CA ARG A 101 -0.65 10.55 0.60
C ARG A 101 0.63 9.91 1.07
N THR A 102 0.93 10.10 2.35
CA THR A 102 2.07 9.49 3.03
C THR A 102 1.57 8.36 3.93
N MET A 103 2.23 7.24 3.92
CA MET A 103 2.04 6.16 4.88
C MET A 103 3.25 6.08 5.80
N THR A 104 2.99 5.94 7.09
CA THR A 104 4.02 5.74 8.12
C THR A 104 3.67 4.51 8.95
N PHE A 105 4.67 3.76 9.35
CA PHE A 105 4.50 2.61 10.24
C PHE A 105 5.82 2.25 10.92
N GLU A 106 5.72 1.40 11.93
CA GLU A 106 6.87 0.85 12.63
C GLU A 106 6.88 -0.67 12.47
N ILE A 107 8.08 -1.24 12.44
CA ILE A 107 8.33 -2.68 12.51
C ILE A 107 9.23 -2.92 13.69
N TRP A 108 8.78 -3.78 14.61
CA TRP A 108 9.48 -4.04 15.86
C TRP A 108 10.22 -5.36 15.81
N ASP A 109 11.30 -5.45 16.57
CA ASP A 109 12.10 -6.68 16.79
C ASP A 109 12.73 -7.28 15.52
N GLU A 110 12.86 -6.48 14.45
CA GLU A 110 13.53 -6.91 13.22
C GLU A 110 14.97 -6.42 13.17
N GLY A 111 15.87 -7.33 12.83
CA GLY A 111 17.31 -7.05 12.82
C GLY A 111 17.77 -6.21 11.62
N THR A 112 19.04 -5.84 11.67
CA THR A 112 19.72 -5.02 10.66
C THR A 112 19.61 -5.58 9.23
N GLU A 113 19.54 -6.91 9.07
CA GLU A 113 19.39 -7.51 7.75
C GLU A 113 18.06 -7.16 7.10
N TYR A 114 16.98 -7.13 7.88
CA TYR A 114 15.67 -6.72 7.38
C TYR A 114 15.66 -5.24 6.96
N GLN A 115 16.36 -4.39 7.72
CA GLN A 115 16.58 -2.99 7.32
C GLN A 115 17.20 -2.89 5.93
N TYR A 116 18.29 -3.62 5.66
CA TYR A 116 18.94 -3.60 4.34
C TYR A 116 18.03 -4.10 3.22
N GLN A 117 17.19 -5.10 3.51
CA GLN A 117 16.20 -5.58 2.55
C GLN A 117 15.16 -4.52 2.22
N LEU A 118 14.68 -3.78 3.22
CA LEU A 118 13.78 -2.65 3.01
C LEU A 118 14.44 -1.51 2.23
N GLU A 119 15.65 -1.12 2.61
CA GLU A 119 16.39 -0.06 1.91
C GLU A 119 16.66 -0.41 0.44
N ALA A 120 16.84 -1.70 0.12
CA ALA A 120 16.98 -2.17 -1.25
C ALA A 120 15.72 -1.91 -2.11
N LEU A 121 14.53 -1.80 -1.51
CA LEU A 121 13.30 -1.45 -2.23
C LEU A 121 13.36 -0.03 -2.81
N ALA A 122 14.06 0.91 -2.14
CA ALA A 122 14.24 2.26 -2.67
C ALA A 122 14.99 2.30 -4.01
N CYS A 123 15.74 1.23 -4.35
CA CYS A 123 16.45 1.11 -5.62
C CYS A 123 15.59 0.54 -6.75
N THR A 124 14.38 0.07 -6.46
CA THR A 124 13.50 -0.59 -7.42
C THR A 124 12.14 0.08 -7.49
N ASP A 125 11.45 -0.06 -8.63
CA ASP A 125 10.05 0.36 -8.70
C ASP A 125 9.18 -0.70 -8.03
N PHE A 126 8.59 -0.35 -6.90
CA PHE A 126 7.74 -1.22 -6.13
C PHE A 126 6.36 -0.64 -5.91
N SER A 127 5.45 -1.52 -5.60
CA SER A 127 4.06 -1.23 -5.26
C SER A 127 3.66 -2.04 -4.04
N VAL A 128 2.58 -1.70 -3.39
CA VAL A 128 2.16 -2.36 -2.15
C VAL A 128 0.70 -2.79 -2.19
N TYR A 129 0.42 -3.96 -1.65
CA TYR A 129 -0.91 -4.31 -1.15
C TYR A 129 -0.94 -4.07 0.35
N VAL A 130 -2.04 -3.53 0.83
CA VAL A 130 -2.27 -3.34 2.27
C VAL A 130 -3.20 -4.42 2.75
N VAL A 131 -2.82 -5.14 3.79
CA VAL A 131 -3.62 -6.19 4.41
C VAL A 131 -4.05 -5.73 5.79
N ASP A 132 -5.35 -5.81 6.08
CA ASP A 132 -5.88 -5.47 7.38
C ASP A 132 -5.82 -6.64 8.38
N ASN A 133 -6.21 -6.40 9.61
CA ASN A 133 -6.22 -7.39 10.68
C ASN A 133 -7.27 -8.50 10.51
N GLU A 134 -8.17 -8.39 9.53
CA GLU A 134 -9.14 -9.43 9.15
C GLU A 134 -8.71 -10.20 7.89
N GLY A 135 -7.55 -9.88 7.32
CA GLY A 135 -7.03 -10.50 6.11
C GLY A 135 -7.62 -9.91 4.81
N SER A 136 -8.35 -8.79 4.89
CA SER A 136 -8.81 -8.10 3.68
C SER A 136 -7.65 -7.38 3.00
N VAL A 137 -7.57 -7.50 1.68
CA VAL A 137 -6.50 -6.90 0.88
C VAL A 137 -7.00 -5.66 0.17
N ARG A 138 -6.24 -4.59 0.25
CA ARG A 138 -6.50 -3.33 -0.43
C ARG A 138 -5.44 -3.09 -1.51
N GLY A 139 -5.94 -2.66 -2.66
CA GLY A 139 -5.14 -2.24 -3.80
C GLY A 139 -5.91 -1.20 -4.62
N THR A 140 -5.55 -1.02 -5.87
CA THR A 140 -6.18 -0.11 -6.83
C THR A 140 -6.97 -0.92 -7.86
N VAL A 141 -8.17 -0.46 -8.18
CA VAL A 141 -8.97 -1.00 -9.29
C VAL A 141 -9.03 0.08 -10.37
N PRO A 142 -8.70 -0.23 -11.63
CA PRO A 142 -8.81 0.74 -12.71
C PRO A 142 -10.27 1.13 -12.97
N ALA A 143 -10.48 2.29 -13.58
CA ALA A 143 -11.83 2.80 -13.88
C ALA A 143 -12.63 1.87 -14.82
N THR A 144 -11.95 1.16 -15.70
CA THR A 144 -12.51 0.04 -16.47
C THR A 144 -12.23 -1.23 -15.69
N GLU A 145 -13.23 -1.71 -14.94
CA GLU A 145 -13.10 -2.93 -14.17
C GLU A 145 -12.71 -4.11 -15.08
N ASP A 146 -11.48 -4.58 -14.92
CA ASP A 146 -10.91 -5.70 -15.68
C ASP A 146 -10.88 -7.02 -14.88
N GLY A 147 -11.47 -7.01 -13.68
CA GLY A 147 -11.47 -8.16 -12.77
C GLY A 147 -10.17 -8.35 -11.99
N TYR A 148 -9.26 -7.37 -11.99
CA TYR A 148 -8.00 -7.42 -11.28
C TYR A 148 -7.86 -6.33 -10.23
N LEU A 149 -7.17 -6.68 -9.16
CA LEU A 149 -6.69 -5.77 -8.13
C LEU A 149 -5.21 -5.50 -8.38
N TYR A 150 -4.86 -4.24 -8.55
CA TYR A 150 -3.48 -3.81 -8.73
C TYR A 150 -2.89 -3.33 -7.41
N PRO A 151 -1.59 -3.53 -7.16
CA PRO A 151 -0.96 -2.95 -5.99
C PRO A 151 -0.91 -1.41 -6.11
N ILE A 152 -0.93 -0.73 -4.98
CA ILE A 152 -0.81 0.72 -4.93
C ILE A 152 0.65 1.08 -5.21
N LYS A 153 0.90 1.89 -6.22
CA LYS A 153 2.25 2.30 -6.57
C LYS A 153 2.82 3.22 -5.49
N ALA A 154 4.00 2.88 -4.99
CA ALA A 154 4.75 3.69 -4.06
C ALA A 154 5.76 4.58 -4.81
N ASP A 155 5.99 5.77 -4.28
CA ASP A 155 7.09 6.63 -4.76
C ASP A 155 8.38 6.21 -4.06
N LYS A 156 9.24 5.53 -4.80
CA LYS A 156 10.54 5.07 -4.26
C LYS A 156 11.44 6.20 -3.77
N ALA A 157 11.30 7.41 -4.31
CA ALA A 157 12.09 8.56 -3.90
C ALA A 157 11.70 9.08 -2.50
N SER A 158 10.50 8.76 -2.05
CA SER A 158 10.00 9.11 -0.71
C SER A 158 10.17 7.98 0.32
N PHE A 159 10.65 6.81 -0.12
CA PHE A 159 10.81 5.66 0.76
C PHE A 159 12.00 5.87 1.69
N ASP A 160 11.72 5.94 2.97
CA ASP A 160 12.69 6.22 4.02
C ASP A 160 12.55 5.20 5.16
N VAL A 161 13.68 4.64 5.58
CA VAL A 161 13.76 3.65 6.65
C VAL A 161 14.73 4.16 7.71
N LYS A 162 14.21 4.39 8.91
CA LYS A 162 15.00 4.91 10.04
C LYS A 162 15.09 3.88 11.15
N PRO A 163 16.28 3.35 11.45
CA PRO A 163 16.47 2.53 12.63
C PRO A 163 16.36 3.38 13.90
N ILE A 164 15.62 2.90 14.87
CA ILE A 164 15.48 3.47 16.20
C ILE A 164 16.04 2.43 17.17
N PHE A 165 17.20 2.73 17.74
CA PHE A 165 17.89 1.81 18.64
C PHE A 165 17.15 1.64 19.97
N ALA A 166 17.26 0.46 20.54
CA ALA A 166 16.73 0.16 21.86
C ALA A 166 17.35 1.08 22.93
N THR A 167 16.51 1.46 23.89
CA THR A 167 16.92 2.17 25.12
C THR A 167 16.35 1.40 26.33
N ASP A 168 16.61 1.90 27.53
CA ASP A 168 16.06 1.27 28.77
C ASP A 168 14.52 1.22 28.78
N THR A 169 13.85 2.00 27.94
CA THR A 169 12.40 2.13 27.91
C THR A 169 11.78 1.87 26.54
N THR A 170 12.58 1.63 25.51
CA THR A 170 12.11 1.40 24.12
C THR A 170 12.79 0.18 23.53
N VAL A 171 12.05 -0.60 22.76
CA VAL A 171 12.59 -1.69 21.94
C VAL A 171 13.20 -1.15 20.66
N GLU A 172 14.10 -1.91 20.06
CA GLU A 172 14.61 -1.62 18.72
C GLU A 172 13.49 -1.73 17.71
N LYS A 173 13.42 -0.78 16.78
CA LYS A 173 12.40 -0.74 15.75
C LYS A 173 12.86 0.01 14.51
N LEU A 174 12.20 -0.28 13.41
CA LEU A 174 12.37 0.44 12.15
C LEU A 174 11.15 1.34 11.93
N ALA A 175 11.36 2.65 11.84
CA ALA A 175 10.33 3.58 11.40
C ALA A 175 10.42 3.73 9.89
N VAL A 176 9.33 3.46 9.20
CA VAL A 176 9.27 3.47 7.73
C VAL A 176 8.22 4.44 7.26
N GLN A 177 8.54 5.17 6.21
CA GLN A 177 7.61 6.09 5.58
C GLN A 177 7.76 6.05 4.06
N PHE A 178 6.66 6.24 3.35
CA PHE A 178 6.67 6.46 1.90
C PHE A 178 5.39 7.14 1.43
N ASP A 179 5.49 7.79 0.29
CA ASP A 179 4.36 8.35 -0.42
C ASP A 179 3.81 7.34 -1.42
N TRP A 180 2.51 7.37 -1.64
CA TRP A 180 1.87 6.55 -2.64
C TRP A 180 1.07 7.37 -3.66
N GLU A 181 1.11 6.91 -4.89
CA GLU A 181 0.33 7.48 -5.97
C GLU A 181 -1.13 6.99 -5.89
N GLN A 182 -2.07 7.90 -6.21
CA GLN A 182 -3.50 7.59 -6.38
C GLN A 182 -3.95 7.84 -7.80
#